data_f2fd29f009acc263188098c61cec3e0a
#
_entry.id   f2fd29f009acc263188098c61cec3e0a
#
_cell.length_a   1.000
_cell.length_b   1.000
_cell.length_c   1.000
_cell.angle_alpha   90.00
_cell.angle_beta   90.00
_cell.angle_gamma   90.00
#
_symmetry.space_group_name_H-M   'P 1'
#
loop_
_entity.id
_entity.type
_entity.pdbx_description
1 polymer ?
#
loop_
_entity_poly.entity_id
_entity_poly.type
_entity_poly.pdbx_seq_one_letter_code
_entity_poly.pdbx_strand_id
1 'polypeptide(L)'
;SDNGRIQLGLPEVSLGLLPGGGGVTRVTRMLGLQKALQNIILPAKPFDQGKALAAGLIDDVVPLDQMDEAARAWIKENPAPVKPWDERGFTIPGGAPKDNQGLVAALPAQLRKQLKGAPMPAPLAAMSAAVEGARVDFDTASTIESRYLISLLAHPTSTNMITAFFFNMQAIKAGKSRPEGFEKFQATKVGVLGAGMMGAA
;
A
#
# COMPACT_ATOMS: atom_id res chain seq x y z
N SER A 1 16.77 5.30 -5.28
CA SER A 1 17.30 6.32 -6.20
C SER A 1 16.51 7.63 -6.04
N ASP A 2 17.12 8.74 -6.36
CA ASP A 2 16.56 10.10 -6.34
C ASP A 2 15.68 10.43 -7.57
N ASN A 3 15.45 9.47 -8.45
CA ASN A 3 14.61 9.63 -9.63
C ASN A 3 13.15 9.91 -9.25
N GLY A 4 12.68 11.14 -9.48
CA GLY A 4 11.33 11.59 -9.13
C GLY A 4 10.16 10.85 -9.81
N ARG A 5 10.43 9.90 -10.72
CA ARG A 5 9.43 9.03 -11.33
C ARG A 5 9.16 7.76 -10.53
N ILE A 6 10.02 7.45 -9.56
CA ILE A 6 9.86 6.26 -8.71
C ILE A 6 8.72 6.49 -7.74
N GLN A 7 7.81 5.55 -7.70
CA GLN A 7 6.73 5.50 -6.74
C GLN A 7 6.78 4.18 -5.97
N LEU A 8 6.65 4.27 -4.65
CA LEU A 8 6.74 3.17 -3.70
C LEU A 8 5.44 3.11 -2.91
N GLY A 9 4.90 1.93 -2.68
CA GLY A 9 3.67 1.80 -1.89
C GLY A 9 3.02 0.43 -2.03
N LEU A 10 1.90 0.28 -1.34
CA LEU A 10 1.08 -0.94 -1.32
C LEU A 10 -0.33 -0.57 -1.82
N PRO A 11 -0.58 -0.61 -3.14
CA PRO A 11 -1.84 -0.13 -3.72
C PRO A 11 -3.00 -1.11 -3.63
N GLU A 12 -2.79 -2.31 -3.11
CA GLU A 12 -3.69 -3.46 -3.22
C GLU A 12 -5.09 -3.18 -2.67
N VAL A 13 -5.20 -2.42 -1.57
CA VAL A 13 -6.51 -2.11 -0.95
C VAL A 13 -7.37 -1.27 -1.89
N SER A 14 -6.78 -0.42 -2.72
CA SER A 14 -7.49 0.36 -3.74
C SER A 14 -8.06 -0.50 -4.87
N LEU A 15 -7.58 -1.73 -5.02
CA LEU A 15 -8.02 -2.72 -6.00
C LEU A 15 -8.90 -3.84 -5.38
N GLY A 16 -9.28 -3.70 -4.11
CA GLY A 16 -10.10 -4.70 -3.43
C GLY A 16 -9.33 -5.89 -2.89
N LEU A 17 -8.00 -5.82 -2.82
CA LEU A 17 -7.10 -6.83 -2.24
C LEU A 17 -6.39 -6.26 -1.02
N LEU A 18 -5.57 -7.09 -0.36
CA LEU A 18 -4.61 -6.63 0.63
C LEU A 18 -3.18 -6.95 0.16
N PRO A 19 -2.14 -6.29 0.70
CA PRO A 19 -0.74 -6.59 0.39
C PRO A 19 -0.34 -7.99 0.89
N GLY A 20 -0.68 -9.03 0.14
CA GLY A 20 -0.61 -10.43 0.55
C GLY A 20 0.71 -11.15 0.27
N GLY A 21 1.70 -10.44 -0.26
CA GLY A 21 3.08 -10.94 -0.41
C GLY A 21 3.97 -10.65 0.81
N GLY A 22 3.39 -10.57 2.00
CA GLY A 22 4.07 -10.21 3.24
C GLY A 22 4.07 -8.70 3.52
N GLY A 23 3.30 -7.92 2.78
CA GLY A 23 3.27 -6.46 2.93
C GLY A 23 2.61 -6.00 4.22
N VAL A 24 1.46 -6.57 4.59
CA VAL A 24 0.79 -6.25 5.86
C VAL A 24 1.68 -6.64 7.04
N THR A 25 2.21 -7.86 7.00
CA THR A 25 3.03 -8.44 8.07
C THR A 25 4.32 -7.63 8.29
N ARG A 26 5.04 -7.29 7.21
CA ARG A 26 6.30 -6.54 7.31
C ARG A 26 6.09 -5.09 7.72
N VAL A 27 5.17 -4.38 7.06
CA VAL A 27 4.95 -2.96 7.37
C VAL A 27 4.43 -2.77 8.80
N THR A 28 3.60 -3.70 9.30
CA THR A 28 3.17 -3.68 10.70
C THR A 28 4.35 -3.85 11.66
N ARG A 29 5.31 -4.72 11.35
CA ARG A 29 6.51 -4.93 12.18
C ARG A 29 7.51 -3.78 12.07
N MET A 30 7.61 -3.16 10.91
CA MET A 30 8.50 -2.00 10.70
C MET A 30 8.00 -0.74 11.41
N LEU A 31 6.71 -0.43 11.28
CA LEU A 31 6.16 0.88 11.64
C LEU A 31 5.24 0.86 12.86
N GLY A 32 4.85 -0.32 13.31
CA GLY A 32 3.80 -0.48 14.31
C GLY A 32 2.39 -0.45 13.71
N LEU A 33 1.43 -0.99 14.46
CA LEU A 33 0.06 -1.21 13.98
C LEU A 33 -0.62 0.06 13.49
N GLN A 34 -0.54 1.14 14.28
CA GLN A 34 -1.24 2.39 13.96
C GLN A 34 -0.69 3.04 12.70
N LYS A 35 0.62 3.26 12.62
CA LYS A 35 1.25 3.90 11.45
C LYS A 35 1.11 3.06 10.20
N ALA A 36 1.30 1.74 10.32
CA ALA A 36 1.14 0.81 9.21
C ALA A 36 -0.27 0.89 8.61
N LEU A 37 -1.31 0.83 9.43
CA LEU A 37 -2.69 0.88 8.96
C LEU A 37 -3.08 2.27 8.44
N GLN A 38 -2.82 3.33 9.20
CA GLN A 38 -3.35 4.66 8.88
C GLN A 38 -2.60 5.34 7.74
N ASN A 39 -1.29 5.11 7.61
CA ASN A 39 -0.46 5.85 6.68
C ASN A 39 -0.14 5.07 5.40
N ILE A 40 -0.08 3.73 5.48
CA ILE A 40 0.42 2.92 4.38
C ILE A 40 -0.67 2.01 3.79
N ILE A 41 -1.19 1.07 4.60
CA ILE A 41 -2.00 -0.05 4.12
C ILE A 41 -3.39 0.41 3.68
N LEU A 42 -4.12 1.10 4.55
CA LEU A 42 -5.51 1.52 4.26
C LEU A 42 -5.62 2.64 3.23
N PRO A 43 -4.74 3.66 3.24
CA PRO A 43 -4.77 4.68 2.19
C PRO A 43 -4.40 4.14 0.81
N ALA A 44 -3.56 3.12 0.73
CA ALA A 44 -3.10 2.47 -0.50
C ALA A 44 -2.56 3.47 -1.55
N LYS A 45 -1.90 4.53 -1.08
CA LYS A 45 -1.36 5.60 -1.92
C LYS A 45 0.12 5.39 -2.19
N PRO A 46 0.60 5.71 -3.38
CA PRO A 46 2.03 5.70 -3.66
C PRO A 46 2.73 6.89 -2.98
N PHE A 47 3.99 6.67 -2.65
CA PHE A 47 4.91 7.65 -2.10
C PHE A 47 6.01 7.94 -3.13
N ASP A 48 6.43 9.19 -3.23
CA ASP A 48 7.76 9.49 -3.78
C ASP A 48 8.85 9.00 -2.83
N GLN A 49 10.11 8.96 -3.28
CA GLN A 49 11.22 8.43 -2.48
C GLN A 49 11.43 9.19 -1.18
N GLY A 50 11.27 10.51 -1.17
CA GLY A 50 11.43 11.32 0.03
C GLY A 50 10.37 11.02 1.09
N LYS A 51 9.12 10.88 0.66
CA LYS A 51 8.01 10.49 1.56
C LYS A 51 8.14 9.04 2.03
N ALA A 52 8.62 8.13 1.16
CA ALA A 52 8.86 6.74 1.54
C ALA A 52 9.96 6.63 2.60
N LEU A 53 11.05 7.42 2.47
CA LEU A 53 12.10 7.53 3.47
C LEU A 53 11.56 8.09 4.79
N ALA A 54 10.85 9.21 4.74
CA ALA A 54 10.23 9.83 5.90
C ALA A 54 9.20 8.92 6.61
N ALA A 55 8.52 8.06 5.85
CA ALA A 55 7.59 7.07 6.38
C ALA A 55 8.28 5.83 6.96
N GLY A 56 9.58 5.64 6.75
CA GLY A 56 10.34 4.47 7.17
C GLY A 56 10.08 3.22 6.33
N LEU A 57 9.65 3.40 5.07
CA LEU A 57 9.44 2.29 4.13
C LEU A 57 10.73 1.87 3.43
N ILE A 58 11.69 2.75 3.36
CA ILE A 58 13.03 2.53 2.81
C ILE A 58 14.07 3.15 3.74
N ASP A 59 15.31 2.68 3.63
CA ASP A 59 16.40 3.05 4.54
C ASP A 59 17.18 4.25 4.02
N ASP A 60 17.30 4.41 2.69
CA ASP A 60 18.10 5.48 2.09
C ASP A 60 17.63 5.85 0.66
N VAL A 61 18.03 7.03 0.23
CA VAL A 61 17.83 7.54 -1.15
C VAL A 61 19.17 8.05 -1.67
N VAL A 62 19.69 7.42 -2.70
CA VAL A 62 20.95 7.74 -3.34
C VAL A 62 20.75 8.07 -4.83
N PRO A 63 21.67 8.81 -5.49
CA PRO A 63 21.68 8.99 -6.93
C PRO A 63 21.64 7.66 -7.69
N LEU A 64 20.99 7.65 -8.84
CA LEU A 64 20.76 6.43 -9.61
C LEU A 64 22.08 5.72 -10.01
N ASP A 65 23.08 6.52 -10.38
CA ASP A 65 24.42 6.06 -10.76
C ASP A 65 25.25 5.51 -9.60
N GLN A 66 24.88 5.82 -8.35
CA GLN A 66 25.55 5.36 -7.13
C GLN A 66 24.84 4.18 -6.45
N MET A 67 23.70 3.74 -6.99
CA MET A 67 22.85 2.73 -6.36
C MET A 67 23.56 1.37 -6.14
N ASP A 68 24.31 0.91 -7.15
CA ASP A 68 25.04 -0.36 -7.07
C ASP A 68 26.21 -0.29 -6.07
N GLU A 69 26.90 0.85 -6.02
CA GLU A 69 28.00 1.08 -5.08
C GLU A 69 27.48 1.14 -3.65
N ALA A 70 26.41 1.90 -3.41
CA ALA A 70 25.79 2.00 -2.09
C ALA A 70 25.26 0.64 -1.61
N ALA A 71 24.62 -0.14 -2.47
CA ALA A 71 24.15 -1.47 -2.14
C ALA A 71 25.31 -2.44 -1.78
N ARG A 72 26.41 -2.40 -2.54
CA ARG A 72 27.60 -3.21 -2.26
C ARG A 72 28.30 -2.80 -0.96
N ALA A 73 28.38 -1.50 -0.70
CA ALA A 73 28.94 -0.98 0.56
C ALA A 73 28.11 -1.47 1.74
N TRP A 74 26.78 -1.36 1.67
CA TRP A 74 25.88 -1.83 2.71
C TRP A 74 26.02 -3.34 2.98
N ILE A 75 26.08 -4.17 1.92
CA ILE A 75 26.28 -5.62 2.06
C ILE A 75 27.62 -5.94 2.74
N LYS A 76 28.68 -5.19 2.39
CA LYS A 76 30.00 -5.38 2.98
C LYS A 76 30.05 -5.01 4.47
N GLU A 77 29.34 -3.96 4.84
CA GLU A 77 29.22 -3.51 6.23
C GLU A 77 28.29 -4.42 7.06
N ASN A 78 27.36 -5.10 6.40
CA ASN A 78 26.36 -5.97 7.02
C ASN A 78 26.47 -7.42 6.49
N PRO A 79 27.54 -8.18 6.83
CA PRO A 79 27.80 -9.51 6.27
C PRO A 79 26.79 -10.57 6.70
N ALA A 80 26.08 -10.35 7.80
CA ALA A 80 25.07 -11.26 8.33
C ALA A 80 23.84 -10.48 8.78
N PRO A 81 23.10 -9.88 7.84
CA PRO A 81 21.96 -9.02 8.19
C PRO A 81 20.80 -9.86 8.75
N VAL A 82 20.29 -9.43 9.89
CA VAL A 82 19.09 -10.01 10.52
C VAL A 82 17.99 -8.97 10.48
N LYS A 83 16.76 -9.38 10.17
CA LYS A 83 15.63 -8.47 10.26
C LYS A 83 15.28 -8.21 11.72
N PRO A 84 14.86 -7.00 12.10
CA PRO A 84 14.54 -6.68 13.49
C PRO A 84 13.58 -7.66 14.15
N TRP A 85 12.60 -8.14 13.40
CA TRP A 85 11.60 -9.10 13.92
C TRP A 85 12.09 -10.54 14.05
N ASP A 86 13.27 -10.86 13.56
CA ASP A 86 13.94 -12.14 13.75
C ASP A 86 14.91 -12.12 14.95
N GLU A 87 15.13 -10.94 15.54
CA GLU A 87 15.95 -10.78 16.72
C GLU A 87 15.20 -11.21 18.00
N ARG A 88 15.93 -11.82 18.93
CA ARG A 88 15.36 -12.21 20.21
C ARG A 88 14.93 -10.97 21.02
N GLY A 89 13.66 -10.95 21.45
CA GLY A 89 13.12 -9.86 22.24
C GLY A 89 12.54 -8.72 21.40
N PHE A 90 12.42 -8.89 20.09
CA PHE A 90 11.75 -7.92 19.24
C PHE A 90 10.35 -7.60 19.75
N THR A 91 10.02 -6.32 19.75
CA THR A 91 8.69 -5.80 20.05
C THR A 91 8.23 -4.90 18.90
N ILE A 92 6.98 -5.05 18.49
CA ILE A 92 6.42 -4.20 17.43
C ILE A 92 6.43 -2.73 17.90
N PRO A 93 6.88 -1.78 17.08
CA PRO A 93 6.90 -0.36 17.42
C PRO A 93 5.51 0.13 17.88
N GLY A 94 5.46 0.84 19.00
CA GLY A 94 4.21 1.26 19.62
C GLY A 94 3.47 0.20 20.43
N GLY A 95 4.07 -1.00 20.58
CA GLY A 95 3.55 -2.09 21.40
C GLY A 95 2.63 -3.07 20.66
N ALA A 96 2.42 -4.23 21.26
CA ALA A 96 1.53 -5.24 20.74
C ALA A 96 0.04 -4.84 20.91
N PRO A 97 -0.90 -5.47 20.18
CA PRO A 97 -2.34 -5.20 20.32
C PRO A 97 -2.88 -5.33 21.74
N LYS A 98 -2.32 -6.24 22.53
CA LYS A 98 -2.68 -6.41 23.97
C LYS A 98 -2.37 -5.16 24.81
N ASP A 99 -1.32 -4.41 24.44
CA ASP A 99 -0.86 -3.20 25.14
C ASP A 99 -1.60 -1.95 24.63
N ASN A 100 -2.32 -2.07 23.51
CA ASN A 100 -3.01 -1.00 22.79
C ASN A 100 -4.49 -1.31 22.59
N GLN A 101 -5.17 -1.85 23.60
CA GLN A 101 -6.58 -2.30 23.50
C GLN A 101 -7.54 -1.20 23.05
N GLY A 102 -7.34 0.04 23.53
CA GLY A 102 -8.13 1.19 23.12
C GLY A 102 -8.01 1.51 21.63
N LEU A 103 -6.79 1.44 21.08
CA LEU A 103 -6.56 1.60 19.65
C LEU A 103 -7.28 0.51 18.86
N VAL A 104 -7.07 -0.75 19.25
CA VAL A 104 -7.66 -1.91 18.55
C VAL A 104 -9.19 -1.85 18.56
N ALA A 105 -9.79 -1.48 19.69
CA ALA A 105 -11.24 -1.34 19.81
C ALA A 105 -11.81 -0.20 18.94
N ALA A 106 -11.04 0.87 18.72
CA ALA A 106 -11.46 2.01 17.91
C ALA A 106 -11.34 1.78 16.39
N LEU A 107 -10.43 0.91 15.95
CA LEU A 107 -10.12 0.68 14.53
C LEU A 107 -11.36 0.36 13.66
N PRO A 108 -12.27 -0.56 14.05
CA PRO A 108 -13.45 -0.87 13.22
C PRO A 108 -14.39 0.31 13.02
N ALA A 109 -14.58 1.12 14.06
CA ALA A 109 -15.42 2.32 13.99
C ALA A 109 -14.79 3.40 13.10
N GLN A 110 -13.48 3.62 13.23
CA GLN A 110 -12.73 4.53 12.37
C GLN A 110 -12.80 4.10 10.90
N LEU A 111 -12.58 2.80 10.63
CA LEU A 111 -12.65 2.26 9.29
C LEU A 111 -14.06 2.44 8.68
N ARG A 112 -15.12 2.13 9.42
CA ARG A 112 -16.50 2.34 8.98
C ARG A 112 -16.77 3.81 8.62
N LYS A 113 -16.30 4.73 9.44
CA LYS A 113 -16.40 6.18 9.16
C LYS A 113 -15.65 6.56 7.89
N GLN A 114 -14.46 6.04 7.69
CA GLN A 114 -13.62 6.29 6.51
C GLN A 114 -14.27 5.75 5.23
N LEU A 115 -14.84 4.55 5.28
CA LEU A 115 -15.50 3.91 4.14
C LEU A 115 -16.89 4.49 3.85
N LYS A 116 -17.47 5.31 4.75
CA LYS A 116 -18.81 5.89 4.59
C LYS A 116 -19.89 4.85 4.24
N GLY A 117 -19.76 3.65 4.78
CA GLY A 117 -20.68 2.54 4.54
C GLY A 117 -20.49 1.78 3.21
N ALA A 118 -19.44 2.09 2.45
CA ALA A 118 -19.16 1.32 1.24
C ALA A 118 -18.87 -0.16 1.57
N PRO A 119 -19.44 -1.12 0.83
CA PRO A 119 -19.25 -2.56 1.07
C PRO A 119 -17.91 -3.05 0.51
N MET A 120 -16.83 -2.56 1.08
CA MET A 120 -15.45 -2.91 0.68
C MET A 120 -14.84 -3.89 1.68
N PRO A 121 -14.64 -5.16 1.33
CA PRO A 121 -14.09 -6.16 2.24
C PRO A 121 -12.58 -6.00 2.48
N ALA A 122 -11.83 -5.52 1.50
CA ALA A 122 -10.37 -5.45 1.55
C ALA A 122 -9.81 -4.60 2.71
N PRO A 123 -10.29 -3.38 3.00
CA PRO A 123 -9.81 -2.61 4.14
C PRO A 123 -10.02 -3.32 5.48
N LEU A 124 -11.16 -4.01 5.66
CA LEU A 124 -11.44 -4.79 6.87
C LEU A 124 -10.49 -5.98 6.99
N ALA A 125 -10.32 -6.74 5.91
CA ALA A 125 -9.42 -7.89 5.86
C ALA A 125 -7.96 -7.47 6.14
N ALA A 126 -7.50 -6.38 5.56
CA ALA A 126 -6.15 -5.84 5.79
C ALA A 126 -5.95 -5.39 7.25
N MET A 127 -6.95 -4.72 7.83
CA MET A 127 -6.94 -4.35 9.25
C MET A 127 -6.90 -5.57 10.16
N SER A 128 -7.75 -6.57 9.90
CA SER A 128 -7.79 -7.81 10.69
C SER A 128 -6.47 -8.57 10.59
N ALA A 129 -5.92 -8.73 9.38
CA ALA A 129 -4.62 -9.37 9.18
C ALA A 129 -3.50 -8.67 9.95
N ALA A 130 -3.48 -7.33 9.98
CA ALA A 130 -2.51 -6.56 10.73
C ALA A 130 -2.65 -6.76 12.25
N VAL A 131 -3.90 -6.70 12.77
CA VAL A 131 -4.17 -6.84 14.21
C VAL A 131 -3.88 -8.27 14.70
N GLU A 132 -4.32 -9.28 13.96
CA GLU A 132 -4.10 -10.68 14.30
C GLU A 132 -2.61 -11.06 14.14
N GLY A 133 -2.00 -10.66 13.02
CA GLY A 133 -0.59 -10.91 12.75
C GLY A 133 0.36 -10.23 13.74
N ALA A 134 -0.04 -9.11 14.34
CA ALA A 134 0.74 -8.44 15.38
C ALA A 134 0.75 -9.17 16.75
N ARG A 135 -0.03 -10.24 16.90
CA ARG A 135 -0.13 -11.03 18.14
C ARG A 135 0.71 -12.31 18.12
N VAL A 136 1.24 -12.65 16.96
CA VAL A 136 1.91 -13.95 16.71
C VAL A 136 3.28 -13.73 16.07
N ASP A 137 4.04 -14.81 15.90
CA ASP A 137 5.31 -14.81 15.19
C ASP A 137 5.16 -14.44 13.71
N PHE A 138 6.28 -14.26 13.01
CA PHE A 138 6.28 -13.81 11.62
C PHE A 138 5.61 -14.81 10.66
N ASP A 139 5.92 -16.10 10.82
CA ASP A 139 5.42 -17.14 9.89
C ASP A 139 3.92 -17.35 10.05
N THR A 140 3.45 -17.35 11.30
CA THR A 140 2.02 -17.40 11.62
C THR A 140 1.29 -16.17 11.09
N ALA A 141 1.88 -14.96 11.22
CA ALA A 141 1.31 -13.72 10.69
C ALA A 141 1.24 -13.74 9.16
N SER A 142 2.26 -14.25 8.48
CA SER A 142 2.27 -14.43 7.03
C SER A 142 1.19 -15.39 6.56
N THR A 143 0.95 -16.46 7.33
CA THR A 143 -0.15 -17.42 7.07
C THR A 143 -1.51 -16.74 7.22
N ILE A 144 -1.70 -15.95 8.28
CA ILE A 144 -2.94 -15.18 8.50
C ILE A 144 -3.19 -14.21 7.34
N GLU A 145 -2.16 -13.45 6.94
CA GLU A 145 -2.22 -12.54 5.80
C GLU A 145 -2.65 -13.25 4.51
N SER A 146 -2.03 -14.40 4.22
CA SER A 146 -2.35 -15.21 3.05
C SER A 146 -3.80 -15.72 3.05
N ARG A 147 -4.32 -16.12 4.19
CA ARG A 147 -5.73 -16.57 4.32
C ARG A 147 -6.70 -15.43 4.02
N TYR A 148 -6.45 -14.25 4.54
CA TYR A 148 -7.24 -13.06 4.22
C TYR A 148 -7.14 -12.69 2.73
N LEU A 149 -5.95 -12.77 2.12
CA LEU A 149 -5.79 -12.55 0.69
C LEU A 149 -6.63 -13.52 -0.13
N ILE A 150 -6.58 -14.83 0.18
CA ILE A 150 -7.36 -15.85 -0.54
C ILE A 150 -8.85 -15.55 -0.46
N SER A 151 -9.35 -15.14 0.72
CA SER A 151 -10.76 -14.77 0.87
C SER A 151 -11.17 -13.59 -0.02
N LEU A 152 -10.27 -12.62 -0.21
CA LEU A 152 -10.50 -11.47 -1.09
C LEU A 152 -10.42 -11.85 -2.57
N LEU A 153 -9.49 -12.72 -2.96
CA LEU A 153 -9.39 -13.22 -4.34
C LEU A 153 -10.66 -13.92 -4.80
N ALA A 154 -11.33 -14.63 -3.89
CA ALA A 154 -12.62 -15.29 -4.16
C ALA A 154 -13.82 -14.32 -4.10
N HIS A 155 -13.63 -13.06 -3.70
CA HIS A 155 -14.73 -12.13 -3.48
C HIS A 155 -15.07 -11.33 -4.76
N PRO A 156 -16.36 -11.26 -5.16
CA PRO A 156 -16.78 -10.56 -6.39
C PRO A 156 -16.34 -9.08 -6.43
N THR A 157 -16.33 -8.40 -5.29
CA THR A 157 -15.90 -6.99 -5.22
C THR A 157 -14.47 -6.82 -5.71
N SER A 158 -13.55 -7.72 -5.37
CA SER A 158 -12.15 -7.65 -5.80
C SER A 158 -12.05 -7.81 -7.32
N THR A 159 -12.72 -8.80 -7.89
CA THR A 159 -12.78 -9.00 -9.35
C THR A 159 -13.32 -7.75 -10.06
N ASN A 160 -14.42 -7.19 -9.54
CA ASN A 160 -15.04 -6.01 -10.14
C ASN A 160 -14.14 -4.77 -10.04
N MET A 161 -13.47 -4.56 -8.90
CA MET A 161 -12.56 -3.43 -8.71
C MET A 161 -11.31 -3.56 -9.61
N ILE A 162 -10.72 -4.74 -9.71
CA ILE A 162 -9.59 -5.00 -10.61
C ILE A 162 -10.02 -4.75 -12.07
N THR A 163 -11.17 -5.26 -12.46
CA THR A 163 -11.68 -5.03 -13.82
C THR A 163 -11.87 -3.56 -14.11
N ALA A 164 -12.54 -2.83 -13.21
CA ALA A 164 -12.87 -1.42 -13.42
C ALA A 164 -11.62 -0.52 -13.33
N PHE A 165 -10.85 -0.64 -12.25
CA PHE A 165 -9.79 0.31 -11.93
C PHE A 165 -8.41 -0.05 -12.49
N PHE A 166 -8.20 -1.31 -12.90
CA PHE A 166 -6.97 -1.73 -13.55
C PHE A 166 -7.18 -1.96 -15.04
N PHE A 167 -7.92 -2.99 -15.44
CA PHE A 167 -8.03 -3.36 -16.85
C PHE A 167 -8.75 -2.32 -17.70
N ASN A 168 -9.91 -1.83 -17.28
CA ASN A 168 -10.67 -0.84 -18.05
C ASN A 168 -9.93 0.50 -18.12
N MET A 169 -9.30 0.93 -17.04
CA MET A 169 -8.49 2.15 -17.04
C MET A 169 -7.26 2.04 -17.97
N GLN A 170 -6.61 0.88 -18.01
CA GLN A 170 -5.53 0.63 -18.99
C GLN A 170 -6.05 0.66 -20.42
N ALA A 171 -7.19 0.04 -20.68
CA ALA A 171 -7.81 0.04 -22.01
C ALA A 171 -8.16 1.47 -22.48
N ILE A 172 -8.71 2.30 -21.59
CA ILE A 172 -9.01 3.70 -21.88
C ILE A 172 -7.72 4.49 -22.14
N LYS A 173 -6.71 4.35 -21.30
CA LYS A 173 -5.40 5.03 -21.48
C LYS A 173 -4.70 4.60 -22.78
N ALA A 174 -4.85 3.36 -23.18
CA ALA A 174 -4.33 2.84 -24.47
C ALA A 174 -5.16 3.28 -25.69
N GLY A 175 -6.25 4.01 -25.48
CA GLY A 175 -7.11 4.49 -26.56
C GLY A 175 -7.95 3.41 -27.25
N LYS A 176 -8.17 2.24 -26.60
CA LYS A 176 -8.94 1.14 -27.18
C LYS A 176 -10.40 1.48 -27.53
N SER A 177 -10.94 2.51 -26.90
CA SER A 177 -12.30 3.01 -27.19
C SER A 177 -12.34 4.03 -28.33
N ARG A 178 -11.20 4.38 -28.93
CA ARG A 178 -11.16 5.30 -30.06
C ARG A 178 -11.63 4.60 -31.33
N PRO A 179 -12.48 5.24 -32.17
CA PRO A 179 -12.82 4.72 -33.47
C PRO A 179 -11.57 4.49 -34.34
N GLU A 180 -11.55 3.40 -35.07
CA GLU A 180 -10.45 3.09 -36.00
C GLU A 180 -10.47 4.05 -37.20
N GLY A 181 -9.29 4.31 -37.77
CA GLY A 181 -9.15 5.18 -38.94
C GLY A 181 -9.06 6.68 -38.63
N PHE A 182 -9.11 7.08 -37.37
CA PHE A 182 -8.94 8.48 -36.95
C PHE A 182 -7.64 8.71 -36.21
N GLU A 183 -6.91 9.74 -36.59
CA GLU A 183 -5.72 10.17 -35.88
C GLU A 183 -6.05 10.67 -34.46
N LYS A 184 -5.03 10.63 -33.58
CA LYS A 184 -5.16 11.17 -32.24
C LYS A 184 -5.34 12.69 -32.30
N PHE A 185 -6.50 13.18 -31.89
CA PHE A 185 -6.74 14.61 -31.79
C PHE A 185 -5.80 15.24 -30.75
N GLN A 186 -5.10 16.29 -31.12
CA GLN A 186 -4.28 17.10 -30.24
C GLN A 186 -4.91 18.48 -30.09
N ALA A 187 -5.42 18.75 -28.89
CA ALA A 187 -5.93 20.07 -28.58
C ALA A 187 -4.76 21.05 -28.39
N THR A 188 -4.71 22.10 -29.17
CA THR A 188 -3.72 23.20 -29.03
C THR A 188 -4.21 24.28 -28.07
N LYS A 189 -5.52 24.36 -27.85
CA LYS A 189 -6.15 25.32 -26.94
C LYS A 189 -7.41 24.72 -26.35
N VAL A 190 -7.55 24.79 -25.03
CA VAL A 190 -8.72 24.31 -24.30
C VAL A 190 -9.36 25.48 -23.54
N GLY A 191 -10.65 25.66 -23.70
CA GLY A 191 -11.43 26.61 -22.91
C GLY A 191 -12.30 25.86 -21.90
N VAL A 192 -12.26 26.27 -20.63
CA VAL A 192 -13.11 25.73 -19.57
C VAL A 192 -14.15 26.78 -19.19
N LEU A 193 -15.43 26.45 -19.35
CA LEU A 193 -16.55 27.30 -18.97
C LEU A 193 -16.98 26.95 -17.55
N GLY A 194 -16.69 27.87 -16.61
CA GLY A 194 -16.99 27.74 -15.19
C GLY A 194 -15.83 27.16 -14.38
N ALA A 195 -15.40 27.90 -13.35
CA ALA A 195 -14.33 27.55 -12.42
C ALA A 195 -14.85 26.96 -11.09
N GLY A 196 -16.02 26.32 -11.13
CA GLY A 196 -16.55 25.58 -9.98
C GLY A 196 -15.89 24.21 -9.79
N MET A 197 -16.42 23.41 -8.87
CA MET A 197 -15.88 22.09 -8.50
C MET A 197 -15.60 21.15 -9.69
N MET A 198 -16.42 21.25 -10.78
CA MET A 198 -16.26 20.41 -11.97
C MET A 198 -15.33 20.99 -13.04
N GLY A 199 -15.07 22.29 -13.02
CA GLY A 199 -14.22 22.95 -14.02
C GLY A 199 -12.81 23.27 -13.53
N ALA A 200 -12.54 23.14 -12.23
CA ALA A 200 -11.25 23.38 -11.60
C ALA A 200 -10.46 22.07 -11.33
N ALA A 201 -10.99 20.91 -11.70
CA ALA A 201 -10.39 19.59 -11.48
C ALA A 201 -9.41 19.19 -12.59
#